data_dd6d16a00d83c04d0f50d1fb5950760b
#
_entry.id   dd6d16a00d83c04d0f50d1fb5950760b
#
_cell.length_a   1.000
_cell.length_b   1.000
_cell.length_c   1.000
_cell.angle_alpha   90.00
_cell.angle_beta   90.00
_cell.angle_gamma   90.00
#
_symmetry.space_group_name_H-M   'P 1'
#
loop_
_entity.id
_entity.type
_entity.pdbx_description
1 polymer ?
#
loop_
_entity_poly.entity_id
_entity_poly.type
_entity_poly.pdbx_seq_one_letter_code
_entity_poly.pdbx_strand_id
1 'polypeptide(L)'
;MNLLVAAPYGFFTPIVSPARAPVIEGQSMIDKRWIGYELPISEMLIDRSRLQFFAKATGETRTVYVDPAAARAAGYPDLPVPPTFLFAVELDSGATEALVADLQIPIAKLLHGEQSFTYHRAAYAGDTVRVRSAVTDIYDKKNGALEFVVKSSRVTNQREELIAELRTVLVCRH
;
A
#
# COMPACT_ATOMS: atom_id res chain seq x y z
N MET A 1 12.13 33.97 -26.20
CA MET A 1 13.34 33.19 -25.85
C MET A 1 12.89 32.21 -24.77
N ASN A 2 12.38 31.07 -25.21
CA ASN A 2 11.80 30.03 -24.29
C ASN A 2 12.91 29.08 -23.87
N LEU A 3 13.20 29.08 -22.57
CA LEU A 3 14.13 28.13 -21.97
C LEU A 3 13.34 26.81 -21.67
N LEU A 4 13.55 25.78 -22.48
CA LEU A 4 13.13 24.42 -22.16
C LEU A 4 14.14 23.84 -21.16
N VAL A 5 13.69 23.59 -19.94
CA VAL A 5 14.42 22.75 -18.98
C VAL A 5 13.99 21.30 -19.22
N ALA A 6 14.89 20.50 -19.76
CA ALA A 6 14.69 19.06 -19.90
C ALA A 6 14.83 18.37 -18.54
N ALA A 7 13.78 17.70 -18.09
CA ALA A 7 13.84 16.79 -16.93
C ALA A 7 14.34 15.41 -17.39
N PRO A 8 15.30 14.80 -16.67
CA PRO A 8 15.72 13.44 -16.95
C PRO A 8 14.89 12.46 -16.13
N TYR A 9 13.78 12.00 -16.65
CA TYR A 9 13.06 10.87 -16.07
C TYR A 9 12.86 9.80 -17.15
N GLY A 10 13.36 8.61 -16.79
CA GLY A 10 13.32 7.42 -17.60
C GLY A 10 11.90 7.04 -18.04
N PHE A 11 11.83 6.37 -19.17
CA PHE A 11 10.62 5.92 -19.83
C PHE A 11 9.70 5.18 -18.85
N PHE A 12 8.59 5.83 -18.47
CA PHE A 12 7.44 5.15 -17.93
C PHE A 12 6.86 4.28 -19.04
N THR A 13 7.03 2.97 -18.96
CA THR A 13 6.14 2.06 -19.67
C THR A 13 4.75 2.22 -19.03
N PRO A 14 3.73 2.67 -19.77
CA PRO A 14 2.39 2.72 -19.21
C PRO A 14 1.99 1.29 -18.87
N ILE A 15 1.66 1.03 -17.59
CA ILE A 15 0.99 -0.19 -17.17
C ILE A 15 -0.37 -0.14 -17.85
N VAL A 16 -0.55 -0.99 -18.87
CA VAL A 16 -1.82 -1.07 -19.60
C VAL A 16 -2.83 -1.69 -18.64
N SER A 17 -3.69 -0.84 -18.07
CA SER A 17 -4.88 -1.32 -17.37
C SER A 17 -5.71 -2.18 -18.32
N PRO A 18 -6.21 -3.36 -17.92
CA PRO A 18 -7.03 -4.19 -18.80
C PRO A 18 -8.25 -3.38 -19.26
N ALA A 19 -8.56 -3.46 -20.56
CA ALA A 19 -9.60 -2.65 -21.18
C ALA A 19 -10.92 -2.71 -20.40
N ARG A 20 -11.51 -1.54 -20.18
CA ARG A 20 -12.75 -1.33 -19.44
C ARG A 20 -13.88 -2.14 -20.08
N ALA A 21 -14.45 -3.13 -19.34
CA ALA A 21 -15.61 -3.88 -19.79
C ALA A 21 -16.87 -3.00 -19.70
N PRO A 22 -17.88 -3.19 -20.59
CA PRO A 22 -19.15 -2.49 -20.48
C PRO A 22 -19.88 -2.91 -19.19
N VAL A 23 -20.48 -1.93 -18.50
CA VAL A 23 -21.33 -2.14 -17.32
C VAL A 23 -22.63 -2.80 -17.82
N ILE A 24 -22.86 -4.05 -17.42
CA ILE A 24 -24.15 -4.71 -17.59
C ILE A 24 -24.95 -4.43 -16.31
N GLU A 25 -26.06 -3.74 -16.41
CA GLU A 25 -27.01 -3.56 -15.30
C GLU A 25 -27.54 -4.93 -14.86
N GLY A 26 -27.19 -5.36 -13.66
CA GLY A 26 -27.61 -6.62 -13.05
C GLY A 26 -26.41 -7.41 -12.53
N GLN A 27 -26.04 -7.20 -11.24
CA GLN A 27 -24.95 -7.86 -10.54
C GLN A 27 -23.59 -7.79 -11.27
N SER A 28 -22.93 -6.65 -11.12
CA SER A 28 -21.52 -6.51 -11.55
C SER A 28 -20.64 -7.26 -10.56
N MET A 29 -20.35 -8.54 -10.86
CA MET A 29 -19.28 -9.27 -10.19
C MET A 29 -17.92 -8.69 -10.64
N ILE A 30 -17.04 -8.45 -9.69
CA ILE A 30 -15.68 -7.99 -10.00
C ILE A 30 -14.99 -9.07 -10.85
N ASP A 31 -14.53 -8.68 -12.03
CA ASP A 31 -13.99 -9.63 -13.01
C ASP A 31 -12.68 -10.25 -12.49
N LYS A 32 -12.63 -11.58 -12.45
CA LYS A 32 -11.46 -12.35 -12.00
C LYS A 32 -10.22 -12.20 -12.90
N ARG A 33 -10.35 -11.60 -14.10
CA ARG A 33 -9.19 -11.23 -14.95
C ARG A 33 -8.21 -10.28 -14.26
N TRP A 34 -8.66 -9.59 -13.19
CA TRP A 34 -7.81 -8.72 -12.38
C TRP A 34 -6.86 -9.49 -11.45
N ILE A 35 -7.04 -10.81 -11.30
CA ILE A 35 -6.07 -11.63 -10.57
C ILE A 35 -4.74 -11.62 -11.33
N GLY A 36 -3.66 -11.29 -10.65
CA GLY A 36 -2.33 -11.07 -11.22
C GLY A 36 -2.06 -9.63 -11.65
N TYR A 37 -3.03 -8.71 -11.55
CA TYR A 37 -2.79 -7.30 -11.83
C TYR A 37 -1.82 -6.72 -10.80
N GLU A 38 -0.71 -6.16 -11.30
CA GLU A 38 0.29 -5.47 -10.49
C GLU A 38 -0.04 -3.98 -10.40
N LEU A 39 -0.07 -3.47 -9.18
CA LEU A 39 -0.29 -2.05 -8.93
C LEU A 39 0.99 -1.25 -9.22
N PRO A 40 0.87 0.06 -9.49
CA PRO A 40 2.01 0.94 -9.52
C PRO A 40 2.86 0.81 -8.26
N ILE A 41 4.18 0.80 -8.42
CA ILE A 41 5.11 0.71 -7.29
C ILE A 41 4.96 1.96 -6.44
N SER A 42 4.77 1.75 -5.14
CA SER A 42 4.78 2.82 -4.15
C SER A 42 6.18 2.93 -3.53
N GLU A 43 6.69 4.15 -3.41
CA GLU A 43 8.00 4.38 -2.79
C GLU A 43 7.91 5.55 -1.82
N MET A 44 8.59 5.42 -0.66
CA MET A 44 8.60 6.45 0.36
C MET A 44 9.95 6.49 1.08
N LEU A 45 10.53 7.68 1.19
CA LEU A 45 11.54 7.96 2.21
C LEU A 45 10.86 8.06 3.57
N ILE A 46 11.25 7.22 4.51
CA ILE A 46 10.70 7.23 5.87
C ILE A 46 11.30 8.39 6.65
N ASP A 47 10.51 9.43 6.85
CA ASP A 47 10.90 10.61 7.61
C ASP A 47 10.52 10.47 9.10
N ARG A 48 11.39 10.97 10.00
CA ARG A 48 11.16 10.95 11.45
C ARG A 48 9.85 11.61 11.85
N SER A 49 9.52 12.76 11.24
CA SER A 49 8.31 13.50 11.57
C SER A 49 7.05 12.70 11.28
N ARG A 50 7.07 11.90 10.21
CA ARG A 50 5.96 11.00 9.85
C ARG A 50 5.79 9.88 10.86
N LEU A 51 6.90 9.26 11.30
CA LEU A 51 6.85 8.22 12.33
C LEU A 51 6.33 8.77 13.66
N GLN A 52 6.83 9.94 14.07
CA GLN A 52 6.38 10.62 15.29
C GLN A 52 4.89 10.99 15.21
N PHE A 53 4.43 11.51 14.06
CA PHE A 53 3.02 11.80 13.83
C PHE A 53 2.17 10.53 13.90
N PHE A 54 2.61 9.46 13.25
CA PHE A 54 1.90 8.18 13.26
C PHE A 54 1.83 7.59 14.68
N ALA A 55 2.94 7.59 15.41
CA ALA A 55 2.98 7.15 16.81
C ALA A 55 1.98 7.94 17.66
N LYS A 56 1.95 9.27 17.53
CA LYS A 56 0.98 10.13 18.22
C LYS A 56 -0.46 9.79 17.84
N ALA A 57 -0.74 9.61 16.54
CA ALA A 57 -2.09 9.33 16.02
C ALA A 57 -2.62 7.98 16.48
N THR A 58 -1.75 6.99 16.66
CA THR A 58 -2.10 5.63 17.13
C THR A 58 -2.04 5.46 18.64
N GLY A 59 -1.67 6.50 19.40
CA GLY A 59 -1.54 6.44 20.85
C GLY A 59 -0.31 5.67 21.32
N GLU A 60 0.71 5.50 20.48
CA GLU A 60 1.98 4.87 20.86
C GLU A 60 2.75 5.76 21.84
N THR A 61 3.09 5.23 23.01
CA THR A 61 3.72 5.98 24.10
C THR A 61 5.18 5.61 24.34
N ARG A 62 5.68 4.54 23.72
CA ARG A 62 7.07 4.09 23.90
C ARG A 62 8.03 5.10 23.26
N THR A 63 8.99 5.58 24.05
CA THR A 63 9.91 6.64 23.66
C THR A 63 10.76 6.28 22.44
N VAL A 64 11.04 5.00 22.20
CA VAL A 64 11.82 4.51 21.05
C VAL A 64 11.20 4.86 19.69
N TYR A 65 9.88 5.11 19.63
CA TYR A 65 9.18 5.49 18.40
C TYR A 65 9.08 7.00 18.18
N VAL A 66 9.44 7.80 19.19
CA VAL A 66 9.24 9.26 19.13
C VAL A 66 10.51 10.07 19.41
N ASP A 67 11.47 9.50 20.15
CA ASP A 67 12.73 10.14 20.51
C ASP A 67 13.94 9.41 19.90
N PRO A 68 14.65 10.03 18.94
CA PRO A 68 15.83 9.42 18.34
C PRO A 68 16.96 9.11 19.34
N ALA A 69 17.06 9.85 20.45
CA ALA A 69 18.06 9.58 21.47
C ALA A 69 17.69 8.31 22.25
N ALA A 70 16.42 8.15 22.62
CA ALA A 70 15.91 6.94 23.26
C ALA A 70 16.02 5.71 22.34
N ALA A 71 15.75 5.87 21.04
CA ALA A 71 15.92 4.81 20.06
C ALA A 71 17.39 4.33 20.00
N ARG A 72 18.34 5.26 19.90
CA ARG A 72 19.79 4.91 19.89
C ARG A 72 20.23 4.29 21.21
N ALA A 73 19.76 4.79 22.35
CA ALA A 73 20.05 4.19 23.66
C ALA A 73 19.51 2.75 23.78
N ALA A 74 18.44 2.43 23.06
CA ALA A 74 17.87 1.09 22.97
C ALA A 74 18.56 0.20 21.90
N GLY A 75 19.60 0.70 21.21
CA GLY A 75 20.38 -0.06 20.23
C GLY A 75 19.87 0.03 18.78
N TYR A 76 18.89 0.88 18.50
CA TYR A 76 18.42 1.13 17.13
C TYR A 76 19.26 2.23 16.45
N PRO A 77 19.49 2.16 15.13
CA PRO A 77 20.24 3.19 14.41
C PRO A 77 19.49 4.54 14.37
N ASP A 78 18.16 4.51 14.32
CA ASP A 78 17.26 5.65 14.37
C ASP A 78 15.86 5.20 14.85
N LEU A 79 14.83 6.07 14.74
CA LEU A 79 13.45 5.69 15.10
C LEU A 79 13.03 4.45 14.31
N PRO A 80 12.70 3.33 14.97
CA PRO A 80 12.13 2.19 14.28
C PRO A 80 10.74 2.52 13.75
N VAL A 81 10.40 1.92 12.62
CA VAL A 81 9.07 2.03 12.01
C VAL A 81 8.04 1.37 12.93
N PRO A 82 7.01 2.10 13.41
CA PRO A 82 5.96 1.50 14.23
C PRO A 82 5.22 0.38 13.47
N PRO A 83 4.72 -0.65 14.18
CA PRO A 83 3.86 -1.64 13.56
C PRO A 83 2.72 -0.98 12.78
N THR A 84 2.35 -1.56 11.64
CA THR A 84 1.32 -1.11 10.70
C THR A 84 1.61 0.15 9.89
N PHE A 85 2.65 0.96 10.20
CA PHE A 85 3.01 2.14 9.42
C PHE A 85 3.24 1.83 7.93
N LEU A 86 3.79 0.66 7.60
CA LEU A 86 4.06 0.29 6.20
C LEU A 86 2.82 0.27 5.31
N PHE A 87 1.64 0.11 5.89
CA PHE A 87 0.38 0.25 5.15
C PHE A 87 0.13 1.71 4.69
N ALA A 88 0.60 2.70 5.45
CA ALA A 88 0.48 4.10 5.07
C ALA A 88 1.24 4.43 3.77
N VAL A 89 2.32 3.69 3.45
CA VAL A 89 3.07 3.88 2.20
C VAL A 89 2.19 3.59 0.98
N GLU A 90 1.37 2.55 1.04
CA GLU A 90 0.42 2.22 -0.04
C GLU A 90 -0.72 3.26 -0.14
N LEU A 91 -1.25 3.70 1.00
CA LEU A 91 -2.33 4.68 1.04
C LEU A 91 -1.86 6.02 0.46
N ASP A 92 -0.70 6.50 0.90
CA ASP A 92 -0.17 7.79 0.45
C ASP A 92 0.15 7.84 -1.05
N SER A 93 0.43 6.68 -1.66
CA SER A 93 0.70 6.61 -3.10
C SER A 93 -0.55 6.71 -3.97
N GLY A 94 -1.74 6.54 -3.40
CA GLY A 94 -2.99 6.45 -4.17
C GLY A 94 -3.17 5.16 -4.97
N ALA A 95 -2.24 4.20 -4.85
CA ALA A 95 -2.29 2.96 -5.65
C ALA A 95 -3.54 2.10 -5.35
N THR A 96 -3.97 2.07 -4.09
CA THR A 96 -5.19 1.35 -3.70
C THR A 96 -6.45 2.05 -4.22
N GLU A 97 -6.50 3.37 -4.16
CA GLU A 97 -7.59 4.19 -4.70
C GLU A 97 -7.72 4.01 -6.22
N ALA A 98 -6.59 3.98 -6.93
CA ALA A 98 -6.56 3.72 -8.37
C ALA A 98 -7.11 2.32 -8.68
N LEU A 99 -6.68 1.28 -7.94
CA LEU A 99 -7.22 -0.07 -8.10
C LEU A 99 -8.75 -0.10 -7.88
N VAL A 100 -9.23 0.53 -6.81
CA VAL A 100 -10.68 0.58 -6.49
C VAL A 100 -11.46 1.27 -7.62
N ALA A 101 -10.92 2.34 -8.20
CA ALA A 101 -11.51 3.03 -9.34
C ALA A 101 -11.53 2.14 -10.61
N ASP A 102 -10.43 1.44 -10.90
CA ASP A 102 -10.30 0.53 -12.03
C ASP A 102 -11.26 -0.67 -11.94
N LEU A 103 -11.42 -1.20 -10.72
CA LEU A 103 -12.41 -2.25 -10.41
C LEU A 103 -13.85 -1.74 -10.40
N GLN A 104 -14.07 -0.43 -10.57
CA GLN A 104 -15.38 0.23 -10.54
C GLN A 104 -16.15 0.00 -9.22
N ILE A 105 -15.44 -0.18 -8.11
CA ILE A 105 -16.05 -0.36 -6.80
C ILE A 105 -16.52 1.00 -6.26
N PRO A 106 -17.81 1.22 -5.99
CA PRO A 106 -18.27 2.45 -5.36
C PRO A 106 -17.69 2.55 -3.93
N ILE A 107 -17.05 3.67 -3.61
CA ILE A 107 -16.45 3.91 -2.27
C ILE A 107 -17.46 3.66 -1.14
N ALA A 108 -18.73 4.04 -1.33
CA ALA A 108 -19.77 3.83 -0.33
C ALA A 108 -20.07 2.34 -0.03
N LYS A 109 -19.64 1.44 -0.92
CA LYS A 109 -19.81 -0.01 -0.78
C LYS A 109 -18.53 -0.73 -0.37
N LEU A 110 -17.40 -0.01 -0.31
CA LEU A 110 -16.09 -0.55 0.00
C LEU A 110 -15.87 -0.61 1.51
N LEU A 111 -15.37 -1.74 1.97
CA LEU A 111 -14.90 -1.95 3.34
C LEU A 111 -13.47 -2.48 3.31
N HIS A 112 -12.66 -2.08 4.29
CA HIS A 112 -11.40 -2.74 4.60
C HIS A 112 -11.70 -3.94 5.50
N GLY A 113 -11.65 -5.15 4.96
CA GLY A 113 -12.07 -6.36 5.68
C GLY A 113 -10.98 -6.94 6.56
N GLU A 114 -9.76 -7.06 6.02
CA GLU A 114 -8.60 -7.61 6.74
C GLU A 114 -7.32 -6.89 6.36
N GLN A 115 -6.40 -6.79 7.32
CA GLN A 115 -5.01 -6.39 7.11
C GLN A 115 -4.09 -7.29 7.93
N SER A 116 -3.11 -7.91 7.29
CA SER A 116 -2.08 -8.69 7.98
C SER A 116 -0.68 -8.25 7.57
N PHE A 117 0.28 -8.49 8.46
CA PHE A 117 1.69 -8.15 8.28
C PHE A 117 2.55 -9.33 8.72
N THR A 118 3.50 -9.70 7.88
CA THR A 118 4.60 -10.61 8.25
C THR A 118 5.89 -9.82 8.15
N TYR A 119 6.53 -9.56 9.30
CA TYR A 119 7.77 -8.80 9.36
C TYR A 119 8.97 -9.72 9.29
N HIS A 120 9.95 -9.35 8.46
CA HIS A 120 11.21 -10.08 8.27
C HIS A 120 12.39 -9.28 8.80
N ARG A 121 12.34 -7.93 8.69
CA ARG A 121 13.37 -7.01 9.18
C ARG A 121 12.73 -5.74 9.71
N ALA A 122 13.43 -5.08 10.64
CA ALA A 122 13.08 -3.72 11.03
C ALA A 122 13.46 -2.74 9.92
N ALA A 123 12.64 -1.70 9.75
CA ALA A 123 12.95 -0.51 9.00
C ALA A 123 13.04 0.68 9.95
N TYR A 124 13.76 1.72 9.55
CA TYR A 124 14.08 2.87 10.38
C TYR A 124 13.85 4.18 9.64
N ALA A 125 13.75 5.27 10.37
CA ALA A 125 13.81 6.59 9.77
C ALA A 125 15.10 6.74 8.95
N GLY A 126 14.98 7.30 7.75
CA GLY A 126 16.07 7.41 6.78
C GLY A 126 16.10 6.27 5.74
N ASP A 127 15.40 5.16 5.96
CA ASP A 127 15.24 4.14 4.92
C ASP A 127 14.30 4.63 3.82
N THR A 128 14.57 4.25 2.58
CA THR A 128 13.62 4.35 1.47
C THR A 128 12.98 2.98 1.30
N VAL A 129 11.66 2.91 1.49
CA VAL A 129 10.90 1.66 1.30
C VAL A 129 10.16 1.68 -0.01
N ARG A 130 10.11 0.52 -0.65
CA ARG A 130 9.41 0.28 -1.90
C ARG A 130 8.39 -0.83 -1.69
N VAL A 131 7.16 -0.60 -2.12
CA VAL A 131 6.05 -1.55 -2.02
C VAL A 131 5.62 -1.98 -3.41
N ARG A 132 5.69 -3.29 -3.66
CA ARG A 132 5.15 -3.94 -4.86
C ARG A 132 3.93 -4.74 -4.47
N SER A 133 2.80 -4.43 -5.06
CA SER A 133 1.50 -5.02 -4.74
C SER A 133 0.87 -5.66 -5.97
N ALA A 134 0.18 -6.78 -5.76
CA ALA A 134 -0.61 -7.41 -6.79
C ALA A 134 -1.93 -7.93 -6.24
N VAL A 135 -2.96 -7.97 -7.08
CA VAL A 135 -4.20 -8.68 -6.78
C VAL A 135 -3.93 -10.18 -6.86
N THR A 136 -4.12 -10.90 -5.76
CA THR A 136 -3.81 -12.34 -5.68
C THR A 136 -5.03 -13.22 -5.68
N ASP A 137 -6.20 -12.69 -5.33
CA ASP A 137 -7.45 -13.45 -5.38
C ASP A 137 -8.67 -12.52 -5.48
N ILE A 138 -9.75 -13.01 -6.10
CA ILE A 138 -11.08 -12.38 -6.14
C ILE A 138 -12.10 -13.48 -5.97
N TYR A 139 -12.92 -13.39 -4.93
CA TYR A 139 -13.98 -14.35 -4.63
C TYR A 139 -15.21 -13.68 -4.05
N ASP A 140 -16.32 -14.39 -4.07
CA ASP A 140 -17.57 -13.93 -3.47
C ASP A 140 -18.04 -14.82 -2.31
N LYS A 141 -18.91 -14.26 -1.49
CA LYS A 141 -19.68 -14.99 -0.46
C LYS A 141 -21.12 -14.52 -0.47
N LYS A 142 -21.98 -15.31 0.16
CA LYS A 142 -23.43 -15.03 0.26
C LYS A 142 -24.10 -14.80 -1.10
N ASN A 143 -23.80 -15.66 -2.08
CA ASN A 143 -24.35 -15.58 -3.44
C ASN A 143 -24.13 -14.21 -4.08
N GLY A 144 -22.89 -13.69 -4.02
CA GLY A 144 -22.52 -12.40 -4.63
C GLY A 144 -22.84 -11.16 -3.79
N ALA A 145 -23.51 -11.28 -2.64
CA ALA A 145 -23.80 -10.12 -1.78
C ALA A 145 -22.54 -9.47 -1.18
N LEU A 146 -21.44 -10.22 -1.10
CA LEU A 146 -20.13 -9.74 -0.68
C LEU A 146 -19.07 -10.25 -1.66
N GLU A 147 -18.31 -9.36 -2.25
CA GLU A 147 -17.16 -9.68 -3.06
C GLU A 147 -15.87 -9.26 -2.36
N PHE A 148 -14.83 -10.05 -2.51
CA PHE A 148 -13.56 -9.90 -1.83
C PHE A 148 -12.43 -9.78 -2.85
N VAL A 149 -11.64 -8.72 -2.74
CA VAL A 149 -10.41 -8.52 -3.49
C VAL A 149 -9.24 -8.66 -2.54
N VAL A 150 -8.40 -9.65 -2.77
CA VAL A 150 -7.19 -9.90 -1.97
C VAL A 150 -6.00 -9.29 -2.68
N LYS A 151 -5.29 -8.43 -1.99
CA LYS A 151 -4.03 -7.82 -2.44
C LYS A 151 -2.89 -8.31 -1.55
N SER A 152 -1.81 -8.76 -2.16
CA SER A 152 -0.55 -9.09 -1.48
C SER A 152 0.53 -8.09 -1.87
N SER A 153 1.33 -7.66 -0.90
CA SER A 153 2.35 -6.64 -1.08
C SER A 153 3.67 -7.08 -0.47
N ARG A 154 4.77 -6.82 -1.17
CA ARG A 154 6.14 -7.00 -0.67
C ARG A 154 6.77 -5.64 -0.45
N VAL A 155 7.28 -5.42 0.75
CA VAL A 155 7.97 -4.19 1.13
C VAL A 155 9.46 -4.48 1.21
N THR A 156 10.27 -3.76 0.43
CA THR A 156 11.73 -3.81 0.46
C THR A 156 12.31 -2.45 0.82
N ASN A 157 13.56 -2.43 1.32
CA ASN A 157 14.28 -1.19 1.53
C ASN A 157 15.12 -0.81 0.28
N GLN A 158 15.91 0.26 0.37
CA GLN A 158 16.80 0.75 -0.68
C GLN A 158 17.90 -0.25 -1.11
N ARG A 159 18.13 -1.32 -0.32
CA ARG A 159 19.05 -2.41 -0.63
C ARG A 159 18.35 -3.66 -1.17
N GLU A 160 17.07 -3.54 -1.55
CA GLU A 160 16.18 -4.63 -1.97
C GLU A 160 16.01 -5.74 -0.90
N GLU A 161 16.34 -5.47 0.37
CA GLU A 161 16.12 -6.40 1.47
C GLU A 161 14.64 -6.42 1.84
N LEU A 162 14.08 -7.62 1.99
CA LEU A 162 12.67 -7.80 2.38
C LEU A 162 12.45 -7.33 3.82
N ILE A 163 11.60 -6.33 3.98
CA ILE A 163 11.19 -5.76 5.28
C ILE A 163 9.93 -6.46 5.79
N ALA A 164 8.90 -6.51 4.95
CA ALA A 164 7.62 -7.10 5.33
C ALA A 164 6.84 -7.61 4.11
N GLU A 165 5.90 -8.50 4.38
CA GLU A 165 4.83 -8.88 3.47
C GLU A 165 3.51 -8.46 4.10
N LEU A 166 2.64 -7.84 3.30
CA LEU A 166 1.33 -7.38 3.70
C LEU A 166 0.27 -8.14 2.90
N ARG A 167 -0.86 -8.41 3.55
CA ARG A 167 -2.05 -8.91 2.86
C ARG A 167 -3.24 -8.04 3.27
N THR A 168 -3.91 -7.49 2.26
CA THR A 168 -5.10 -6.66 2.42
C THR A 168 -6.28 -7.37 1.78
N VAL A 169 -7.43 -7.35 2.44
CA VAL A 169 -8.70 -7.81 1.88
C VAL A 169 -9.66 -6.65 1.82
N LEU A 170 -9.99 -6.23 0.62
CA LEU A 170 -11.04 -5.26 0.36
C LEU A 170 -12.35 -6.02 0.17
N VAL A 171 -13.45 -5.48 0.68
CA VAL A 171 -14.78 -6.09 0.59
C VAL A 171 -15.73 -5.10 -0.07
N CYS A 172 -16.32 -5.51 -1.19
CA CYS A 172 -17.42 -4.79 -1.84
C CYS A 172 -18.74 -5.39 -1.38
N ARG A 173 -19.65 -4.55 -0.90
CA ARG A 173 -20.99 -4.95 -0.47
C ARG A 173 -22.03 -4.50 -1.48
N HIS A 174 -22.79 -5.44 -2.05
CA HIS A 174 -23.85 -5.19 -3.03
C HIS A 174 -25.22 -5.00 -2.41
#